data_887c588270fc64b2457f465c3547f61d
#
_entry.id   887c588270fc64b2457f465c3547f61d
#
_cell.length_a   1.000
_cell.length_b   1.000
_cell.length_c   1.000
_cell.angle_alpha   90.00
_cell.angle_beta   90.00
_cell.angle_gamma   90.00
#
_symmetry.space_group_name_H-M   'P 1'
#
loop_
_entity.id
_entity.type
_entity.pdbx_description
1 polymer ?
#
loop_
_entity_poly.entity_id
_entity_poly.type
_entity_poly.pdbx_seq_one_letter_code
_entity_poly.pdbx_strand_id
1 'polypeptide(L)'
;VRLVGSEMCIRDREAFIRELRLQGKKVVMVGDGVNDAQALAAADVSIAAGASAGDGLADKAMIVMKSADLQSLPRLFGLSRHTLRLMRRNFFRTMAFHLAGVLVAAGILYPVYGILLTPMLAVTVIALSCIMPVKG
;
A
#
# COMPACT_ATOMS: atom_id res chain seq x y z
N VAL A 1 -2.78 15.83 -10.01
CA VAL A 1 -4.20 15.64 -9.60
C VAL A 1 -5.05 16.56 -10.44
N ARG A 2 -5.91 16.02 -11.28
CA ARG A 2 -6.88 16.81 -12.05
C ARG A 2 -8.23 16.66 -11.39
N LEU A 3 -8.81 17.77 -10.96
CA LEU A 3 -10.16 17.82 -10.41
C LEU A 3 -11.15 17.83 -11.58
N VAL A 4 -12.10 16.89 -11.57
CA VAL A 4 -13.22 16.83 -12.52
C VAL A 4 -14.43 17.44 -11.83
N GLY A 5 -15.03 18.44 -12.43
CA GLY A 5 -16.14 19.19 -11.85
C GLY A 5 -17.44 18.38 -11.74
N SER A 6 -18.34 18.85 -10.90
CA SER A 6 -19.62 18.21 -10.56
C SER A 6 -20.68 18.22 -11.69
N GLU A 7 -20.43 18.90 -12.79
CA GLU A 7 -21.41 19.10 -13.87
C GLU A 7 -21.37 18.00 -14.96
N MET A 8 -20.48 17.01 -14.83
CA MET A 8 -20.34 15.92 -15.78
C MET A 8 -21.38 14.83 -15.52
N CYS A 9 -22.07 14.35 -16.56
CA CYS A 9 -22.97 13.20 -16.44
C CYS A 9 -22.25 11.97 -15.90
N ILE A 10 -22.96 11.10 -15.19
CA ILE A 10 -22.39 9.89 -14.55
C ILE A 10 -21.62 9.03 -15.57
N ARG A 11 -22.18 8.84 -16.77
CA ARG A 11 -21.57 8.05 -17.85
C ARG A 11 -20.30 8.69 -18.40
N ASP A 12 -20.26 10.01 -18.46
CA ASP A 12 -19.10 10.75 -18.96
C ASP A 12 -17.93 10.70 -17.99
N ARG A 13 -18.21 10.64 -16.68
CA ARG A 13 -17.17 10.46 -15.63
C ARG A 13 -16.44 9.13 -15.78
N GLU A 14 -17.18 8.05 -16.00
CA GLU A 14 -16.59 6.73 -16.21
C GLU A 14 -15.75 6.71 -17.50
N ALA A 15 -16.26 7.24 -18.61
CA ALA A 15 -15.55 7.31 -19.87
C ALA A 15 -14.24 8.12 -19.75
N PHE A 16 -14.29 9.24 -19.06
CA PHE A 16 -13.13 10.08 -18.81
C PHE A 16 -12.05 9.38 -17.97
N ILE A 17 -12.46 8.62 -16.94
CA ILE A 17 -11.53 7.84 -16.13
C ILE A 17 -10.85 6.77 -16.97
N ARG A 18 -11.60 6.07 -17.81
CA ARG A 18 -11.07 5.05 -18.73
C ARG A 18 -10.08 5.64 -19.73
N GLU A 19 -10.38 6.82 -20.28
CA GLU A 19 -9.48 7.53 -21.18
C GLU A 19 -8.15 7.89 -20.49
N LEU A 20 -8.20 8.42 -19.27
CA LEU A 20 -6.99 8.73 -18.51
C LEU A 20 -6.14 7.48 -18.23
N ARG A 21 -6.78 6.35 -17.93
CA ARG A 21 -6.08 5.08 -17.73
C ARG A 21 -5.44 4.56 -19.02
N LEU A 22 -6.10 4.70 -20.17
CA LEU A 22 -5.52 4.37 -21.48
C LEU A 22 -4.29 5.22 -21.80
N GLN A 23 -4.24 6.46 -21.30
CA GLN A 23 -3.07 7.33 -21.37
C GLN A 23 -1.94 6.94 -20.40
N GLY A 24 -2.09 5.82 -19.66
CA GLY A 24 -1.11 5.35 -18.69
C GLY A 24 -1.10 6.13 -17.36
N LYS A 25 -2.08 6.99 -17.11
CA LYS A 25 -2.19 7.78 -15.88
C LYS A 25 -2.85 6.96 -14.77
N LYS A 26 -2.36 7.13 -13.54
CA LYS A 26 -3.01 6.56 -12.36
C LYS A 26 -4.09 7.51 -11.85
N VAL A 27 -5.31 7.01 -11.76
CA VAL A 27 -6.50 7.80 -11.44
C VAL A 27 -6.99 7.48 -10.05
N VAL A 28 -7.12 8.51 -9.22
CA VAL A 28 -7.78 8.44 -7.92
C VAL A 28 -9.13 9.13 -8.05
N MET A 29 -10.21 8.40 -7.78
CA MET A 29 -11.57 8.94 -7.75
C MET A 29 -12.06 9.09 -6.32
N VAL A 30 -12.60 10.25 -6.01
CA VAL A 30 -13.28 10.53 -4.74
C VAL A 30 -14.75 10.79 -5.05
N GLY A 31 -15.63 10.03 -4.46
CA GLY A 31 -17.08 10.16 -4.62
C GLY A 31 -17.78 10.19 -3.27
N ASP A 32 -18.92 10.86 -3.19
CA ASP A 32 -19.74 11.03 -1.98
C ASP A 32 -21.13 10.39 -2.10
N GLY A 33 -21.49 9.89 -3.28
CA GLY A 33 -22.81 9.35 -3.54
C GLY A 33 -22.85 8.05 -4.32
N VAL A 34 -23.97 7.35 -4.23
CA VAL A 34 -24.24 6.08 -4.94
C VAL A 34 -24.11 6.24 -6.46
N ASN A 35 -24.36 7.45 -6.95
CA ASN A 35 -24.24 7.81 -8.38
C ASN A 35 -22.81 7.69 -8.90
N ASP A 36 -21.79 7.80 -8.04
CA ASP A 36 -20.39 7.71 -8.39
C ASP A 36 -19.84 6.28 -8.40
N ALA A 37 -20.67 5.30 -8.02
CA ALA A 37 -20.25 3.92 -7.84
C ALA A 37 -19.60 3.30 -9.11
N GLN A 38 -20.08 3.66 -10.30
CA GLN A 38 -19.52 3.18 -11.58
C GLN A 38 -18.18 3.85 -11.88
N ALA A 39 -18.07 5.15 -11.65
CA ALA A 39 -16.83 5.89 -11.80
C ALA A 39 -15.75 5.47 -10.79
N LEU A 40 -16.16 5.20 -9.54
CA LEU A 40 -15.28 4.65 -8.50
C LEU A 40 -14.73 3.27 -8.89
N ALA A 41 -15.57 2.39 -9.43
CA ALA A 41 -15.15 1.06 -9.88
C ALA A 41 -14.18 1.11 -11.07
N ALA A 42 -14.24 2.16 -11.89
CA ALA A 42 -13.37 2.35 -13.04
C ALA A 42 -11.99 2.94 -12.67
N ALA A 43 -11.84 3.53 -11.49
CA ALA A 43 -10.60 4.16 -11.04
C ALA A 43 -9.56 3.14 -10.55
N ASP A 44 -8.27 3.52 -10.53
CA ASP A 44 -7.20 2.69 -9.94
C ASP A 44 -7.27 2.70 -8.40
N VAL A 45 -7.68 3.83 -7.81
CA VAL A 45 -7.95 3.97 -6.38
C VAL A 45 -9.28 4.69 -6.22
N SER A 46 -10.18 4.10 -5.46
CA SER A 46 -11.51 4.64 -5.17
C SER A 46 -11.65 5.01 -3.70
N ILE A 47 -12.12 6.21 -3.43
CA ILE A 47 -12.34 6.75 -2.10
C ILE A 47 -13.79 7.20 -1.99
N ALA A 48 -14.53 6.57 -1.08
CA ALA A 48 -15.87 7.02 -0.72
C ALA A 48 -15.78 7.99 0.46
N ALA A 49 -16.26 9.20 0.27
CA ALA A 49 -16.28 10.23 1.32
C ALA A 49 -17.67 10.36 1.93
N GLY A 50 -17.77 10.30 3.28
CA GLY A 50 -19.05 10.43 3.98
C GLY A 50 -19.98 9.22 3.84
N ALA A 51 -19.51 8.10 3.30
CA ALA A 51 -20.32 6.90 3.14
C ALA A 51 -20.62 6.25 4.49
N SER A 52 -21.90 5.95 4.73
CA SER A 52 -22.33 5.12 5.86
C SER A 52 -22.18 3.65 5.54
N ALA A 53 -21.90 2.84 6.54
CA ALA A 53 -21.90 1.39 6.38
C ALA A 53 -23.33 0.94 5.97
N GLY A 54 -23.50 0.46 4.74
CA GLY A 54 -24.78 0.03 4.20
C GLY A 54 -25.23 0.76 2.93
N ASP A 55 -24.57 1.87 2.55
CA ASP A 55 -24.97 2.65 1.37
C ASP A 55 -24.56 2.03 0.01
N GLY A 56 -24.06 0.78 0.00
CA GLY A 56 -23.58 0.11 -1.22
C GLY A 56 -22.38 0.79 -1.89
N LEU A 57 -22.07 2.02 -1.52
CA LEU A 57 -20.89 2.76 -1.97
C LEU A 57 -19.63 2.29 -1.24
N ALA A 58 -19.77 1.98 0.04
CA ALA A 58 -18.69 1.47 0.87
C ALA A 58 -18.15 0.14 0.33
N ASP A 59 -19.02 -0.70 -0.21
CA ASP A 59 -18.64 -2.01 -0.77
C ASP A 59 -17.87 -1.92 -2.09
N LYS A 60 -17.99 -0.78 -2.79
CA LYS A 60 -17.33 -0.55 -4.09
C LYS A 60 -16.09 0.32 -4.00
N ALA A 61 -15.86 0.95 -2.86
CA ALA A 61 -14.70 1.80 -2.64
C ALA A 61 -13.58 1.04 -1.93
N MET A 62 -12.34 1.24 -2.37
CA MET A 62 -11.15 0.69 -1.69
C MET A 62 -10.91 1.34 -0.33
N ILE A 63 -11.25 2.62 -0.20
CA ILE A 63 -11.05 3.41 1.00
C ILE A 63 -12.38 4.10 1.33
N VAL A 64 -12.83 3.94 2.57
CA VAL A 64 -14.03 4.60 3.07
C VAL A 64 -13.64 5.64 4.11
N MET A 65 -13.98 6.89 3.84
CA MET A 65 -13.80 8.00 4.78
C MET A 65 -15.13 8.25 5.49
N LYS A 66 -15.15 8.14 6.81
CA LYS A 66 -16.34 8.39 7.64
C LYS A 66 -16.79 9.86 7.61
N SER A 67 -15.87 10.76 7.31
CA SER A 67 -16.14 12.19 7.18
C SER A 67 -16.03 12.61 5.73
N ALA A 68 -16.95 13.43 5.27
CA ALA A 68 -16.89 14.08 3.95
C ALA A 68 -15.83 15.19 3.87
N ASP A 69 -14.99 15.34 4.91
CA ASP A 69 -13.96 16.36 4.97
C ASP A 69 -12.79 16.02 4.05
N LEU A 70 -12.74 16.69 2.91
CA LEU A 70 -11.67 16.57 1.91
C LEU A 70 -10.29 17.06 2.45
N GLN A 71 -10.26 17.79 3.57
CA GLN A 71 -9.00 18.22 4.21
C GLN A 71 -8.23 17.04 4.80
N SER A 72 -8.88 15.92 5.04
CA SER A 72 -8.23 14.68 5.48
C SER A 72 -7.49 13.93 4.37
N LEU A 73 -7.76 14.21 3.09
CA LEU A 73 -7.08 13.58 1.94
C LEU A 73 -5.54 13.79 1.95
N PRO A 74 -5.00 14.99 2.17
CA PRO A 74 -3.54 15.16 2.25
C PRO A 74 -2.90 14.34 3.36
N ARG A 75 -3.61 14.17 4.50
CA ARG A 75 -3.14 13.33 5.61
C ARG A 75 -3.12 11.85 5.21
N LEU A 76 -4.14 11.39 4.49
CA LEU A 76 -4.21 10.03 3.96
C LEU A 76 -3.01 9.72 3.04
N PHE A 77 -2.71 10.63 2.09
CA PHE A 77 -1.56 10.47 1.21
C PHE A 77 -0.22 10.56 1.96
N GLY A 78 -0.13 11.42 2.96
CA GLY A 78 1.04 11.52 3.84
C GLY A 78 1.29 10.22 4.59
N LEU A 79 0.24 9.64 5.19
CA LEU A 79 0.29 8.37 5.90
C LEU A 79 0.69 7.22 4.97
N SER A 80 0.08 7.14 3.79
CA SER A 80 0.40 6.12 2.78
C SER A 80 1.88 6.16 2.39
N ARG A 81 2.42 7.33 2.11
CA ARG A 81 3.85 7.50 1.79
C ARG A 81 4.77 7.11 2.95
N HIS A 82 4.38 7.46 4.16
CA HIS A 82 5.14 7.08 5.35
C HIS A 82 5.15 5.56 5.53
N THR A 83 3.99 4.93 5.43
CA THR A 83 3.84 3.46 5.53
C THR A 83 4.65 2.73 4.47
N LEU A 84 4.59 3.16 3.20
CA LEU A 84 5.38 2.57 2.12
C LEU A 84 6.90 2.71 2.37
N ARG A 85 7.34 3.84 2.91
CA ARG A 85 8.75 4.06 3.26
C ARG A 85 9.20 3.10 4.38
N LEU A 86 8.37 2.93 5.40
CA LEU A 86 8.63 1.97 6.48
C LEU A 86 8.68 0.54 5.95
N MET A 87 7.71 0.13 5.11
CA MET A 87 7.68 -1.19 4.48
C MET A 87 8.94 -1.46 3.66
N ARG A 88 9.34 -0.52 2.79
CA ARG A 88 10.58 -0.67 2.00
C ARG A 88 11.81 -0.79 2.90
N ARG A 89 11.94 0.04 3.92
CA ARG A 89 13.06 -0.01 4.86
C ARG A 89 13.11 -1.34 5.60
N ASN A 90 11.98 -1.82 6.09
CA ASN A 90 11.90 -3.11 6.77
C ASN A 90 12.20 -4.27 5.82
N PHE A 91 11.67 -4.23 4.60
CA PHE A 91 11.95 -5.23 3.57
C PHE A 91 13.45 -5.32 3.26
N PHE A 92 14.11 -4.19 3.00
CA PHE A 92 15.55 -4.19 2.72
C PHE A 92 16.38 -4.69 3.92
N ARG A 93 16.00 -4.31 5.14
CA ARG A 93 16.68 -4.83 6.35
C ARG A 93 16.53 -6.34 6.47
N THR A 94 15.32 -6.86 6.31
CA THR A 94 15.06 -8.30 6.36
C THR A 94 15.82 -9.04 5.27
N MET A 95 15.83 -8.53 4.04
CA MET A 95 16.60 -9.11 2.94
C MET A 95 18.11 -9.14 3.23
N ALA A 96 18.65 -8.06 3.78
CA ALA A 96 20.07 -8.00 4.15
C ALA A 96 20.42 -9.05 5.22
N PHE A 97 19.55 -9.23 6.24
CA PHE A 97 19.74 -10.27 7.25
C PHE A 97 19.68 -11.68 6.67
N HIS A 98 18.73 -11.94 5.77
CA HIS A 98 18.61 -13.25 5.13
C HIS A 98 19.84 -13.54 4.24
N LEU A 99 20.27 -12.54 3.46
CA LEU A 99 21.45 -12.69 2.61
C LEU A 99 22.70 -12.96 3.46
N ALA A 100 22.90 -12.22 4.55
CA ALA A 100 24.00 -12.47 5.48
C ALA A 100 23.92 -13.87 6.09
N GLY A 101 22.73 -14.32 6.47
CA GLY A 101 22.52 -15.69 6.99
C GLY A 101 22.86 -16.77 5.96
N VAL A 102 22.48 -16.58 4.70
CA VAL A 102 22.84 -17.50 3.60
C VAL A 102 24.34 -17.56 3.39
N LEU A 103 25.03 -16.41 3.41
CA LEU A 103 26.49 -16.37 3.27
C LEU A 103 27.23 -17.10 4.41
N VAL A 104 26.72 -16.94 5.63
CA VAL A 104 27.24 -17.66 6.81
C VAL A 104 26.95 -19.16 6.69
N ALA A 105 25.75 -19.54 6.25
CA ALA A 105 25.36 -20.95 6.05
C ALA A 105 26.17 -21.60 4.92
N ALA A 106 26.54 -20.85 3.89
CA ALA A 106 27.42 -21.32 2.81
C ALA A 106 28.86 -21.56 3.27
N GLY A 107 29.20 -21.29 4.54
CA GLY A 107 30.50 -21.58 5.13
C GLY A 107 31.57 -20.55 4.82
N ILE A 108 31.22 -19.34 4.40
CA ILE A 108 32.21 -18.27 4.14
C ILE A 108 33.03 -17.93 5.39
N LEU A 109 32.46 -18.13 6.59
CA LEU A 109 33.14 -17.93 7.86
C LEU A 109 33.99 -19.13 8.29
N TYR A 110 33.82 -20.29 7.67
CA TYR A 110 34.52 -21.51 8.06
C TYR A 110 36.06 -21.39 7.95
N PRO A 111 36.66 -20.87 6.85
CA PRO A 111 38.10 -20.78 6.70
C PRO A 111 38.75 -19.76 7.65
N VAL A 112 37.97 -18.79 8.19
CA VAL A 112 38.51 -17.71 9.04
C VAL A 112 38.33 -17.99 10.52
N TYR A 113 37.16 -18.53 10.89
CA TYR A 113 36.75 -18.68 12.30
C TYR A 113 36.46 -20.13 12.72
N GLY A 114 36.47 -21.10 11.80
CA GLY A 114 36.13 -22.49 12.12
C GLY A 114 34.69 -22.72 12.60
N ILE A 115 33.83 -21.73 12.42
CA ILE A 115 32.44 -21.78 12.91
C ILE A 115 31.56 -22.40 11.82
N LEU A 116 31.00 -23.57 12.11
CA LEU A 116 29.94 -24.16 11.33
C LEU A 116 28.59 -23.73 11.89
N LEU A 117 27.68 -23.33 11.01
CA LEU A 117 26.33 -22.93 11.40
C LEU A 117 25.57 -24.16 11.93
N THR A 118 25.40 -24.25 13.25
CA THR A 118 24.52 -25.25 13.83
C THR A 118 23.05 -24.88 13.56
N PRO A 119 22.13 -25.86 13.40
CA PRO A 119 20.71 -25.57 13.17
C PRO A 119 20.09 -24.64 14.23
N MET A 120 20.56 -24.69 15.46
CA MET A 120 20.13 -23.82 16.56
C MET A 120 20.51 -22.36 16.32
N LEU A 121 21.68 -22.06 15.80
CA LEU A 121 22.11 -20.69 15.46
C LEU A 121 21.27 -20.14 14.29
N ALA A 122 20.95 -20.97 13.30
CA ALA A 122 20.10 -20.56 12.20
C ALA A 122 18.70 -20.14 12.69
N VAL A 123 18.08 -20.94 13.55
CA VAL A 123 16.76 -20.63 14.13
C VAL A 123 16.79 -19.35 14.96
N THR A 124 17.83 -19.11 15.77
CA THR A 124 17.95 -17.89 16.57
C THR A 124 18.11 -16.65 15.71
N VAL A 125 18.90 -16.71 14.64
CA VAL A 125 19.06 -15.59 13.69
C VAL A 125 17.75 -15.26 12.98
N ILE A 126 17.00 -16.28 12.55
CA ILE A 126 15.67 -16.09 11.94
C ILE A 126 14.69 -15.47 12.94
N ALA A 127 14.64 -15.97 14.17
CA ALA A 127 13.78 -15.42 15.22
C ALA A 127 14.12 -13.95 15.54
N LEU A 128 15.41 -13.60 15.61
CA LEU A 128 15.85 -12.22 15.82
C LEU A 128 15.46 -11.31 14.65
N SER A 129 15.54 -11.80 13.42
CA SER A 129 15.16 -11.04 12.22
C SER A 129 13.65 -10.73 12.17
N CYS A 130 12.82 -11.59 12.77
CA CYS A 130 11.37 -11.36 12.88
C CYS A 130 11.00 -10.32 13.95
N ILE A 131 11.81 -10.21 15.02
CA ILE A 131 11.52 -9.29 16.15
C ILE A 131 11.99 -7.86 15.82
N MET A 132 13.05 -7.71 15.05
CA MET A 132 13.65 -6.40 14.73
C MET A 132 12.74 -5.42 13.95
N PRO A 133 11.88 -5.84 13.00
CA PRO A 133 11.00 -4.90 12.29
C PRO A 133 9.85 -4.33 13.13
N VAL A 134 9.56 -4.91 14.28
CA VAL A 134 8.44 -4.49 15.15
C VAL A 134 8.74 -3.19 15.92
N LYS A 135 9.99 -2.77 16.02
CA LYS A 135 10.45 -1.58 16.77
C LYS A 135 10.75 -0.35 15.90
N GLY A 136 10.12 -0.23 14.72
CA GLY A 136 10.36 0.90 13.81
C GLY A 136 9.19 1.84 13.69
#